data_0589b1aeb8d78b48b454f0113a644773
#
_entry.id   0589b1aeb8d78b48b454f0113a644773
#
_cell.length_a   1.000
_cell.length_b   1.000
_cell.length_c   1.000
_cell.angle_alpha   90.00
_cell.angle_beta   90.00
_cell.angle_gamma   90.00
#
_symmetry.space_group_name_H-M   'P 1'
#
loop_
_entity.id
_entity.type
_entity.pdbx_description
1 polymer ?
#
loop_
_entity_poly.entity_id
_entity_poly.type
_entity_poly.pdbx_seq_one_letter_code
_entity_poly.pdbx_strand_id
1 'polypeptide(L)'
;MKRQTLLLTGTTGFIGYKFLLFALANNFLVVDILRSKNKDNKKIKKLRNIYSNNYKNIFFNSKKSLSKKLKNIDVDCFINFATLYSNDHKHDQISNFIESNVTFPTIIYDIIHDRTKKIINFGTMMQHSKNKNLISKNLYAATKNAFEMIGNYYSTINKKTKFYNIKFYESFGSNDSRKKIIPTIIN
;
A
#
# COMPACT_ATOMS: atom_id res chain seq x y z
N MET A 1 -12.97 -20.50 -13.39
CA MET A 1 -13.01 -19.78 -12.09
C MET A 1 -13.04 -18.26 -12.32
N LYS A 2 -13.85 -17.49 -11.55
CA LYS A 2 -13.85 -16.02 -11.62
C LYS A 2 -12.47 -15.51 -11.15
N ARG A 3 -11.84 -14.62 -11.94
CA ARG A 3 -10.56 -13.99 -11.56
C ARG A 3 -10.76 -13.15 -10.31
N GLN A 4 -9.81 -13.23 -9.37
CA GLN A 4 -9.84 -12.36 -8.19
C GLN A 4 -9.35 -10.95 -8.54
N THR A 5 -10.02 -9.96 -7.98
CA THR A 5 -9.68 -8.55 -8.17
C THR A 5 -8.86 -8.04 -6.99
N LEU A 6 -7.65 -7.60 -7.26
CA LEU A 6 -6.75 -6.97 -6.31
C LEU A 6 -6.78 -5.46 -6.48
N LEU A 7 -7.04 -4.74 -5.41
CA LEU A 7 -6.84 -3.30 -5.33
C LEU A 7 -5.47 -3.03 -4.72
N LEU A 8 -4.61 -2.32 -5.43
CA LEU A 8 -3.24 -2.08 -4.99
C LEU A 8 -2.95 -0.59 -4.80
N THR A 9 -2.01 -0.28 -3.91
CA THR A 9 -1.38 1.03 -3.79
C THR A 9 0.13 0.86 -3.65
N GLY A 10 0.91 1.91 -3.95
CA GLY A 10 2.35 1.90 -3.76
C GLY A 10 3.14 1.01 -4.73
N THR A 11 2.56 0.66 -5.86
CA THR A 11 3.16 -0.18 -6.90
C THR A 11 4.33 0.46 -7.64
N THR A 12 4.57 1.75 -7.46
CA THR A 12 5.79 2.43 -7.94
C THR A 12 7.00 2.22 -7.03
N GLY A 13 6.79 1.70 -5.81
CA GLY A 13 7.85 1.34 -4.86
C GLY A 13 8.39 -0.06 -5.14
N PHE A 14 9.56 -0.39 -4.54
CA PHE A 14 10.27 -1.64 -4.79
C PHE A 14 9.39 -2.89 -4.56
N ILE A 15 8.81 -3.04 -3.37
CA ILE A 15 8.02 -4.23 -3.03
C ILE A 15 6.71 -4.26 -3.82
N GLY A 16 5.99 -3.12 -3.86
CA GLY A 16 4.72 -3.02 -4.56
C GLY A 16 4.86 -3.31 -6.07
N TYR A 17 5.97 -2.88 -6.69
CA TYR A 17 6.24 -3.17 -8.09
C TYR A 17 6.50 -4.66 -8.35
N LYS A 18 7.29 -5.33 -7.51
CA LYS A 18 7.54 -6.77 -7.61
C LYS A 18 6.24 -7.57 -7.44
N PHE A 19 5.42 -7.18 -6.46
CA PHE A 19 4.11 -7.79 -6.27
C PHE A 19 3.16 -7.55 -7.45
N LEU A 20 3.14 -6.34 -8.02
CA LEU A 20 2.35 -6.02 -9.22
C LEU A 20 2.72 -6.95 -10.39
N LEU A 21 4.01 -7.14 -10.66
CA LEU A 21 4.48 -8.08 -11.71
C LEU A 21 4.00 -9.50 -11.44
N PHE A 22 4.13 -9.97 -10.20
CA PHE A 22 3.64 -11.29 -9.80
C PHE A 22 2.12 -11.43 -10.01
N ALA A 23 1.33 -10.45 -9.57
CA ALA A 23 -0.13 -10.49 -9.70
C ALA A 23 -0.57 -10.52 -11.18
N LEU A 24 0.06 -9.72 -12.02
CA LEU A 24 -0.25 -9.67 -13.46
C LEU A 24 0.14 -10.97 -14.17
N ALA A 25 1.30 -11.54 -13.86
CA ALA A 25 1.77 -12.82 -14.41
C ALA A 25 0.88 -13.99 -13.98
N ASN A 26 0.27 -13.93 -12.79
CA ASN A 26 -0.66 -14.94 -12.28
C ASN A 26 -2.13 -14.62 -12.59
N ASN A 27 -2.37 -13.75 -13.58
CA ASN A 27 -3.70 -13.51 -14.16
C ASN A 27 -4.75 -12.92 -13.19
N PHE A 28 -4.32 -12.23 -12.11
CA PHE A 28 -5.22 -11.44 -11.28
C PHE A 28 -5.75 -10.22 -12.06
N LEU A 29 -6.97 -9.80 -11.75
CA LEU A 29 -7.44 -8.48 -12.15
C LEU A 29 -6.86 -7.46 -11.18
N VAL A 30 -6.10 -6.49 -11.66
CA VAL A 30 -5.44 -5.51 -10.81
C VAL A 30 -5.99 -4.12 -11.08
N VAL A 31 -6.50 -3.50 -10.02
CA VAL A 31 -6.84 -2.08 -9.97
C VAL A 31 -5.79 -1.37 -9.10
N ASP A 32 -5.00 -0.50 -9.71
CA ASP A 32 -3.87 0.14 -9.06
C ASP A 32 -4.16 1.63 -8.83
N ILE A 33 -4.23 2.04 -7.56
CA ILE A 33 -4.44 3.44 -7.19
C ILE A 33 -3.09 4.15 -7.11
N LEU A 34 -2.90 5.09 -8.00
CA LEU A 34 -1.68 5.88 -8.13
C LEU A 34 -1.92 7.34 -7.71
N ARG A 35 -0.95 7.95 -7.07
CA ARG A 35 -0.94 9.41 -6.88
C ARG A 35 -0.74 10.10 -8.23
N SER A 36 -1.34 11.28 -8.41
CA SER A 36 -1.32 12.03 -9.69
C SER A 36 0.10 12.29 -10.21
N LYS A 37 1.08 12.52 -9.32
CA LYS A 37 2.50 12.67 -9.69
C LYS A 37 3.12 11.45 -10.37
N ASN A 38 2.50 10.28 -10.26
CA ASN A 38 2.97 9.03 -10.88
C ASN A 38 2.33 8.76 -12.25
N LYS A 39 1.56 9.71 -12.80
CA LYS A 39 0.85 9.57 -14.09
C LYS A 39 1.80 9.21 -15.23
N ASP A 40 3.00 9.76 -15.19
CA ASP A 40 4.00 9.62 -16.25
C ASP A 40 5.08 8.56 -15.96
N ASN A 41 4.87 7.72 -14.96
CA ASN A 41 5.80 6.64 -14.64
C ASN A 41 5.91 5.65 -15.82
N LYS A 42 7.08 5.62 -16.48
CA LYS A 42 7.34 4.82 -17.68
C LYS A 42 7.12 3.32 -17.46
N LYS A 43 7.52 2.78 -16.29
CA LYS A 43 7.34 1.35 -15.95
C LYS A 43 5.86 0.99 -15.88
N ILE A 44 5.05 1.83 -15.21
CA ILE A 44 3.60 1.63 -15.09
C ILE A 44 2.91 1.76 -16.45
N LYS A 45 3.28 2.75 -17.27
CA LYS A 45 2.75 2.88 -18.64
C LYS A 45 3.02 1.64 -19.48
N LYS A 46 4.25 1.09 -19.43
CA LYS A 46 4.62 -0.14 -20.14
C LYS A 46 3.75 -1.32 -19.69
N LEU A 47 3.58 -1.53 -18.40
CA LEU A 47 2.74 -2.62 -17.89
C LEU A 47 1.27 -2.48 -18.30
N ARG A 48 0.71 -1.27 -18.30
CA ARG A 48 -0.66 -1.03 -18.75
C ARG A 48 -0.88 -1.42 -20.22
N ASN A 49 0.12 -1.23 -21.07
CA ASN A 49 0.03 -1.63 -22.48
C ASN A 49 0.12 -3.16 -22.64
N ILE A 50 1.02 -3.81 -21.88
CA ILE A 50 1.22 -5.27 -21.96
C ILE A 50 0.01 -6.02 -21.35
N TYR A 51 -0.52 -5.54 -20.22
CA TYR A 51 -1.55 -6.21 -19.44
C TYR A 51 -2.91 -5.49 -19.51
N SER A 52 -3.27 -4.91 -20.67
CA SER A 52 -4.48 -4.10 -20.86
C SER A 52 -5.78 -4.81 -20.43
N ASN A 53 -5.82 -6.14 -20.52
CA ASN A 53 -7.00 -6.96 -20.20
C ASN A 53 -7.18 -7.24 -18.69
N ASN A 54 -6.13 -7.06 -17.89
CA ASN A 54 -6.18 -7.38 -16.46
C ASN A 54 -5.52 -6.32 -15.55
N TYR A 55 -5.13 -5.17 -16.10
CA TYR A 55 -4.51 -4.08 -15.36
C TYR A 55 -5.16 -2.73 -15.64
N LYS A 56 -5.71 -2.08 -14.60
CA LYS A 56 -6.32 -0.76 -14.66
C LYS A 56 -5.70 0.18 -13.65
N ASN A 57 -5.40 1.42 -14.06
CA ASN A 57 -4.92 2.47 -13.17
C ASN A 57 -6.04 3.46 -12.82
N ILE A 58 -6.10 3.86 -11.57
CA ILE A 58 -6.94 4.95 -11.07
C ILE A 58 -6.03 6.00 -10.44
N PHE A 59 -6.05 7.21 -10.97
CA PHE A 59 -5.31 8.32 -10.36
C PHE A 59 -6.15 8.96 -9.26
N PHE A 60 -5.57 9.00 -8.05
CA PHE A 60 -6.19 9.63 -6.90
C PHE A 60 -6.13 11.15 -7.03
N ASN A 61 -7.29 11.78 -7.05
CA ASN A 61 -7.45 13.24 -7.07
C ASN A 61 -8.22 13.72 -5.83
N SER A 62 -9.29 13.01 -5.45
CA SER A 62 -10.10 13.28 -4.26
C SER A 62 -10.85 12.03 -3.82
N LYS A 63 -11.31 12.01 -2.55
CA LYS A 63 -12.18 10.93 -2.01
C LYS A 63 -13.43 10.74 -2.89
N LYS A 64 -14.14 11.82 -3.24
CA LYS A 64 -15.36 11.78 -4.07
C LYS A 64 -15.09 11.15 -5.45
N SER A 65 -14.01 11.56 -6.12
CA SER A 65 -13.62 11.00 -7.43
C SER A 65 -13.25 9.53 -7.33
N LEU A 66 -12.49 9.13 -6.30
CA LEU A 66 -12.10 7.75 -6.09
C LEU A 66 -13.31 6.86 -5.78
N SER A 67 -14.19 7.29 -4.90
CA SER A 67 -15.44 6.57 -4.56
C SER A 67 -16.27 6.30 -5.81
N LYS A 68 -16.48 7.32 -6.68
CA LYS A 68 -17.19 7.14 -7.96
C LYS A 68 -16.52 6.10 -8.86
N LYS A 69 -15.20 6.11 -8.96
CA LYS A 69 -14.44 5.18 -9.82
C LYS A 69 -14.42 3.74 -9.29
N LEU A 70 -14.50 3.56 -7.97
CA LEU A 70 -14.51 2.25 -7.32
C LEU A 70 -15.92 1.68 -7.15
N LYS A 71 -16.99 2.47 -7.31
CA LYS A 71 -18.38 2.09 -7.00
C LYS A 71 -18.80 0.74 -7.57
N ASN A 72 -18.39 0.45 -8.81
CA ASN A 72 -18.81 -0.76 -9.55
C ASN A 72 -17.67 -1.78 -9.68
N ILE A 73 -16.66 -1.71 -8.81
CA ILE A 73 -15.54 -2.65 -8.82
C ILE A 73 -15.64 -3.54 -7.58
N ASP A 74 -15.92 -4.83 -7.80
CA ASP A 74 -15.81 -5.84 -6.76
C ASP A 74 -14.34 -6.06 -6.41
N VAL A 75 -13.94 -5.73 -5.19
CA VAL A 75 -12.58 -5.89 -4.71
C VAL A 75 -12.52 -7.10 -3.77
N ASP A 76 -11.80 -8.15 -4.16
CA ASP A 76 -11.61 -9.32 -3.29
C ASP A 76 -10.56 -9.05 -2.20
N CYS A 77 -9.51 -8.31 -2.55
CA CYS A 77 -8.45 -7.96 -1.59
C CYS A 77 -7.86 -6.59 -1.89
N PHE A 78 -7.75 -5.74 -0.86
CA PHE A 78 -6.96 -4.51 -0.92
C PHE A 78 -5.58 -4.75 -0.30
N ILE A 79 -4.51 -4.39 -1.02
CA ILE A 79 -3.14 -4.53 -0.55
C ILE A 79 -2.44 -3.16 -0.58
N ASN A 80 -2.11 -2.67 0.60
CA ASN A 80 -1.51 -1.34 0.77
C ASN A 80 0.02 -1.42 0.88
N PHE A 81 0.73 -1.17 -0.24
CA PHE A 81 2.18 -0.98 -0.25
C PHE A 81 2.58 0.50 -0.16
N ALA A 82 1.61 1.43 -0.27
CA ALA A 82 1.93 2.85 -0.22
C ALA A 82 2.50 3.23 1.15
N THR A 83 3.66 3.86 1.12
CA THR A 83 4.31 4.37 2.33
C THR A 83 5.30 5.46 1.99
N LEU A 84 5.45 6.44 2.87
CA LEU A 84 6.60 7.33 2.94
C LEU A 84 7.50 6.82 4.06
N TYR A 85 8.76 6.56 3.75
CA TYR A 85 9.76 6.09 4.70
C TYR A 85 10.90 7.10 4.82
N SER A 86 11.28 7.40 6.06
CA SER A 86 12.56 8.00 6.42
C SER A 86 12.89 7.58 7.85
N ASN A 87 14.18 7.39 8.16
CA ASN A 87 14.62 7.16 9.55
C ASN A 87 14.44 8.42 10.39
N ASP A 88 14.87 9.55 9.83
CA ASP A 88 14.77 10.87 10.42
C ASP A 88 13.85 11.73 9.57
N HIS A 89 13.02 12.52 10.20
CA HIS A 89 12.10 13.43 9.51
C HIS A 89 12.44 14.88 9.84
N LYS A 90 12.22 15.75 8.87
CA LYS A 90 12.23 17.20 9.06
C LYS A 90 10.82 17.69 9.39
N HIS A 91 10.71 18.85 10.04
CA HIS A 91 9.41 19.44 10.42
C HIS A 91 8.44 19.62 9.24
N ASP A 92 8.94 20.02 8.09
CA ASP A 92 8.16 20.20 6.86
C ASP A 92 7.64 18.89 6.26
N GLN A 93 8.15 17.74 6.70
CA GLN A 93 7.76 16.41 6.23
C GLN A 93 6.61 15.78 7.03
N ILE A 94 6.26 16.30 8.20
CA ILE A 94 5.26 15.68 9.10
C ILE A 94 3.94 15.47 8.36
N SER A 95 3.41 16.49 7.70
CA SER A 95 2.16 16.39 6.93
C SER A 95 2.24 15.32 5.83
N ASN A 96 3.38 15.19 5.17
CA ASN A 96 3.59 14.18 4.14
C ASN A 96 3.56 12.75 4.69
N PHE A 97 4.11 12.52 5.92
CA PHE A 97 4.03 11.24 6.60
C PHE A 97 2.58 10.88 6.95
N ILE A 98 1.84 11.81 7.56
CA ILE A 98 0.43 11.61 7.93
C ILE A 98 -0.40 11.34 6.66
N GLU A 99 -0.25 12.19 5.64
CA GLU A 99 -1.01 12.03 4.39
C GLU A 99 -0.72 10.70 3.70
N SER A 100 0.55 10.31 3.59
CA SER A 100 0.94 9.11 2.85
C SER A 100 0.63 7.81 3.59
N ASN A 101 0.86 7.79 4.92
CA ASN A 101 0.85 6.55 5.70
C ASN A 101 -0.44 6.34 6.49
N VAL A 102 -1.22 7.41 6.70
CA VAL A 102 -2.46 7.37 7.47
C VAL A 102 -3.66 7.79 6.62
N THR A 103 -3.71 9.05 6.17
CA THR A 103 -4.88 9.62 5.51
C THR A 103 -5.22 8.88 4.21
N PHE A 104 -4.25 8.73 3.33
CA PHE A 104 -4.45 8.10 2.02
C PHE A 104 -4.98 6.65 2.11
N PRO A 105 -4.35 5.72 2.86
CA PRO A 105 -4.89 4.38 3.00
C PRO A 105 -6.21 4.33 3.76
N THR A 106 -6.44 5.22 4.74
CA THR A 106 -7.73 5.32 5.45
C THR A 106 -8.87 5.69 4.52
N ILE A 107 -8.67 6.68 3.62
CA ILE A 107 -9.68 7.06 2.61
C ILE A 107 -10.05 5.88 1.73
N ILE A 108 -9.09 5.09 1.30
CA ILE A 108 -9.35 3.90 0.47
C ILE A 108 -10.11 2.86 1.26
N TYR A 109 -9.67 2.56 2.49
CA TYR A 109 -10.32 1.59 3.36
C TYR A 109 -11.78 2.00 3.63
N ASP A 110 -12.02 3.25 3.97
CA ASP A 110 -13.37 3.79 4.21
C ASP A 110 -14.31 3.62 3.00
N ILE A 111 -13.77 3.75 1.78
CA ILE A 111 -14.57 3.55 0.55
C ILE A 111 -14.95 2.09 0.31
N ILE A 112 -14.12 1.13 0.75
CA ILE A 112 -14.28 -0.28 0.34
C ILE A 112 -14.59 -1.23 1.49
N HIS A 113 -14.57 -0.80 2.74
CA HIS A 113 -14.62 -1.66 3.93
C HIS A 113 -15.86 -2.55 4.01
N ASP A 114 -16.98 -2.14 3.45
CA ASP A 114 -18.25 -2.86 3.47
C ASP A 114 -18.37 -3.95 2.40
N ARG A 115 -17.48 -3.96 1.41
CA ARG A 115 -17.57 -4.83 0.21
C ARG A 115 -16.28 -5.59 -0.12
N THR A 116 -15.21 -5.36 0.62
CA THR A 116 -13.93 -6.06 0.45
C THR A 116 -13.77 -7.14 1.52
N LYS A 117 -13.33 -8.33 1.12
CA LYS A 117 -13.17 -9.47 2.05
C LYS A 117 -11.91 -9.37 2.89
N LYS A 118 -10.81 -8.86 2.29
CA LYS A 118 -9.49 -8.83 2.91
C LYS A 118 -8.79 -7.51 2.66
N ILE A 119 -8.13 -7.02 3.69
CA ILE A 119 -7.23 -5.87 3.61
C ILE A 119 -5.89 -6.27 4.20
N ILE A 120 -4.84 -6.12 3.40
CA ILE A 120 -3.47 -6.42 3.79
C ILE A 120 -2.68 -5.12 3.81
N ASN A 121 -2.16 -4.77 4.98
CA ASN A 121 -1.27 -3.64 5.17
C ASN A 121 0.14 -4.14 5.50
N PHE A 122 1.14 -3.40 5.09
CA PHE A 122 2.52 -3.67 5.47
C PHE A 122 2.98 -2.70 6.54
N GLY A 123 3.12 -3.23 7.75
CA GLY A 123 3.73 -2.57 8.89
C GLY A 123 5.26 -2.72 8.88
N THR A 124 5.88 -2.39 10.01
CA THR A 124 7.33 -2.49 10.21
C THR A 124 7.65 -2.95 11.62
N MET A 125 8.75 -3.67 11.79
CA MET A 125 9.24 -4.04 13.12
C MET A 125 9.64 -2.83 13.98
N MET A 126 9.90 -1.68 13.34
CA MET A 126 10.15 -0.41 14.05
C MET A 126 8.94 0.09 14.87
N GLN A 127 7.74 -0.51 14.68
CA GLN A 127 6.57 -0.26 15.51
C GLN A 127 6.74 -0.77 16.95
N HIS A 128 7.69 -1.68 17.17
CA HIS A 128 8.02 -2.29 18.45
C HIS A 128 9.50 -1.98 18.78
N SER A 129 9.76 -0.81 19.34
CA SER A 129 11.10 -0.50 19.87
C SER A 129 11.11 -0.87 21.34
N LYS A 130 12.06 -1.67 21.77
CA LYS A 130 12.26 -2.14 23.14
C LYS A 130 11.11 -3.00 23.74
N ASN A 131 11.45 -4.19 24.19
CA ASN A 131 10.64 -5.08 25.03
C ASN A 131 9.19 -5.37 24.58
N LYS A 132 8.95 -5.51 23.26
CA LYS A 132 7.64 -5.86 22.66
C LYS A 132 6.52 -4.82 22.89
N ASN A 133 6.78 -3.70 23.51
CA ASN A 133 5.80 -2.61 23.65
C ASN A 133 5.61 -1.90 22.32
N LEU A 134 4.41 -1.37 22.05
CA LEU A 134 4.08 -0.56 20.87
C LEU A 134 4.69 0.86 20.95
N ILE A 135 5.99 0.93 21.28
CA ILE A 135 6.75 2.18 21.30
C ILE A 135 7.45 2.31 19.96
N SER A 136 6.97 3.21 19.14
CA SER A 136 7.50 3.46 17.81
C SER A 136 8.89 4.07 17.85
N LYS A 137 9.83 3.53 17.03
CA LYS A 137 11.20 4.00 16.95
C LYS A 137 11.33 5.44 16.40
N ASN A 138 10.41 5.81 15.50
CA ASN A 138 10.42 7.09 14.79
C ASN A 138 9.02 7.46 14.29
N LEU A 139 8.86 8.64 13.68
CA LEU A 139 7.58 9.12 13.12
C LEU A 139 7.02 8.17 12.05
N TYR A 140 7.88 7.61 11.20
CA TYR A 140 7.45 6.60 10.22
C TYR A 140 6.73 5.43 10.90
N ALA A 141 7.35 4.83 11.90
CA ALA A 141 6.77 3.72 12.64
C ALA A 141 5.49 4.12 13.39
N ALA A 142 5.45 5.33 13.95
CA ALA A 142 4.26 5.87 14.61
C ALA A 142 3.08 6.00 13.65
N THR A 143 3.30 6.50 12.42
CA THR A 143 2.24 6.57 11.40
C THR A 143 1.77 5.19 10.93
N LYS A 144 2.65 4.18 10.93
CA LYS A 144 2.26 2.79 10.64
C LYS A 144 1.39 2.20 11.78
N ASN A 145 1.69 2.52 13.03
CA ASN A 145 0.84 2.16 14.18
C ASN A 145 -0.53 2.84 14.09
N ALA A 146 -0.59 4.12 13.79
CA ALA A 146 -1.83 4.86 13.64
C ALA A 146 -2.76 4.20 12.60
N PHE A 147 -2.22 3.82 11.43
CA PHE A 147 -3.04 3.13 10.41
C PHE A 147 -3.42 1.70 10.84
N GLU A 148 -2.57 0.97 11.57
CA GLU A 148 -2.92 -0.34 12.13
C GLU A 148 -4.12 -0.23 13.09
N MET A 149 -4.14 0.77 13.97
CA MET A 149 -5.28 1.03 14.87
C MET A 149 -6.56 1.36 14.10
N ILE A 150 -6.47 2.18 13.06
CA ILE A 150 -7.61 2.49 12.17
C ILE A 150 -8.10 1.23 11.46
N GLY A 151 -7.19 0.40 10.94
CA GLY A 151 -7.52 -0.85 10.29
C GLY A 151 -8.27 -1.83 11.22
N ASN A 152 -7.81 -1.95 12.45
CA ASN A 152 -8.48 -2.74 13.48
C ASN A 152 -9.89 -2.19 13.78
N TYR A 153 -10.03 -0.87 13.94
CA TYR A 153 -11.35 -0.24 14.13
C TYR A 153 -12.33 -0.62 13.01
N TYR A 154 -11.97 -0.47 11.75
CA TYR A 154 -12.84 -0.87 10.64
C TYR A 154 -13.20 -2.35 10.66
N SER A 155 -12.30 -3.22 11.12
CA SER A 155 -12.59 -4.65 11.26
C SER A 155 -13.57 -4.96 12.39
N THR A 156 -13.72 -4.10 13.40
CA THR A 156 -14.74 -4.26 14.44
C THR A 156 -16.13 -3.88 13.98
N ILE A 157 -16.25 -2.83 13.16
CA ILE A 157 -17.55 -2.36 12.66
C ILE A 157 -18.05 -3.18 11.46
N ASN A 158 -17.15 -3.85 10.74
CA ASN A 158 -17.52 -4.76 9.66
C ASN A 158 -16.82 -6.13 9.78
N LYS A 159 -17.48 -7.08 10.42
CA LYS A 159 -16.96 -8.43 10.63
C LYS A 159 -16.73 -9.25 9.35
N LYS A 160 -17.25 -8.80 8.20
CA LYS A 160 -17.04 -9.47 6.90
C LYS A 160 -15.66 -9.18 6.31
N THR A 161 -15.05 -8.05 6.68
CA THR A 161 -13.73 -7.63 6.18
C THR A 161 -12.66 -7.98 7.19
N LYS A 162 -11.70 -8.80 6.79
CA LYS A 162 -10.54 -9.16 7.63
C LYS A 162 -9.38 -8.22 7.33
N PHE A 163 -8.82 -7.59 8.37
CA PHE A 163 -7.63 -6.76 8.29
C PHE A 163 -6.40 -7.54 8.76
N TYR A 164 -5.35 -7.52 7.95
CA TYR A 164 -4.06 -8.14 8.25
C TYR A 164 -2.96 -7.08 8.19
N ASN A 165 -2.16 -6.96 9.25
CA ASN A 165 -0.99 -6.10 9.28
C ASN A 165 0.28 -6.95 9.32
N ILE A 166 0.98 -7.05 8.19
CA ILE A 166 2.21 -7.84 8.05
C ILE A 166 3.40 -6.95 8.40
N LYS A 167 4.10 -7.25 9.49
CA LYS A 167 5.25 -6.46 9.93
C LYS A 167 6.55 -6.97 9.30
N PHE A 168 7.11 -6.15 8.41
CA PHE A 168 8.39 -6.45 7.78
C PHE A 168 9.58 -6.08 8.68
N TYR A 169 10.59 -6.94 8.65
CA TYR A 169 11.93 -6.64 9.17
C TYR A 169 12.74 -5.89 8.12
N GLU A 170 13.40 -6.61 7.24
CA GLU A 170 14.15 -6.10 6.12
C GLU A 170 13.64 -6.72 4.83
N SER A 171 13.78 -5.96 3.74
CA SER A 171 13.48 -6.45 2.41
C SER A 171 14.57 -5.99 1.45
N PHE A 172 15.07 -6.91 0.67
CA PHE A 172 16.09 -6.68 -0.36
C PHE A 172 15.84 -7.60 -1.55
N GLY A 173 16.52 -7.36 -2.65
CA GLY A 173 16.43 -8.22 -3.83
C GLY A 173 16.99 -7.54 -5.08
N SER A 174 16.96 -8.26 -6.20
CA SER A 174 17.48 -7.78 -7.48
C SER A 174 16.87 -6.43 -7.89
N ASN A 175 17.72 -5.49 -8.30
CA ASN A 175 17.35 -4.13 -8.69
C ASN A 175 16.76 -3.28 -7.55
N ASP A 176 17.15 -3.55 -6.29
CA ASP A 176 16.83 -2.70 -5.15
C ASP A 176 17.79 -1.51 -5.10
N SER A 177 17.32 -0.34 -5.52
CA SER A 177 18.10 0.91 -5.51
C SER A 177 18.10 1.64 -4.16
N ARG A 178 17.45 1.08 -3.14
CA ARG A 178 17.39 1.70 -1.82
C ARG A 178 18.73 1.53 -1.10
N LYS A 179 19.20 2.60 -0.44
CA LYS A 179 20.41 2.58 0.41
C LYS A 179 20.12 1.79 1.69
N LYS A 180 20.26 0.48 1.64
CA LYS A 180 20.09 -0.46 2.76
C LYS A 180 21.35 -1.28 2.96
N ILE A 181 21.57 -1.79 4.16
CA ILE A 181 22.78 -2.52 4.52
C ILE A 181 23.07 -3.66 3.54
N ILE A 182 22.11 -4.57 3.34
CA ILE A 182 22.31 -5.74 2.48
C ILE A 182 22.58 -5.36 1.02
N PRO A 183 21.79 -4.51 0.33
CA PRO A 183 22.12 -4.03 -1.00
C PRO A 183 23.47 -3.31 -1.09
N THR A 184 23.89 -2.62 -0.03
CA THR A 184 25.18 -1.90 -0.02
C THR A 184 26.38 -2.84 0.13
N ILE A 185 26.20 -4.01 0.75
CA ILE A 185 27.26 -5.02 0.90
C ILE A 185 27.42 -5.88 -0.38
N ILE A 186 26.30 -6.10 -1.11
CA ILE A 186 26.28 -6.99 -2.28
C ILE A 186 26.68 -6.26 -3.58
N ASN A 187 26.52 -4.93 -3.65
CA ASN A 187 26.92 -4.08 -4.77
C ASN A 187 28.25 -3.37 -4.48
#